data_25ac632652add981f5f2bdfbb6765e76
#
_entry.id   25ac632652add981f5f2bdfbb6765e76
#
_cell.length_a   1.000
_cell.length_b   1.000
_cell.length_c   1.000
_cell.angle_alpha   90.00
_cell.angle_beta   90.00
_cell.angle_gamma   90.00
#
_symmetry.space_group_name_H-M   'P 1'
#
loop_
_entity.id
_entity.type
_entity.pdbx_description
1 polymer ?
#
loop_
_entity_poly.entity_id
_entity_poly.type
_entity_poly.pdbx_seq_one_letter_code
_entity_poly.pdbx_strand_id
1 'polypeptide(L)'
;MKDYRKLTEGEVLQLQSQSCLADDWANVMVAEGFNCEYVHYTRFSGEVKLGVFDSEFTLPGGIKKHSGLRNATLHNVTVGDNCCIENIQNYIANYEIGCDTFIENVDIILVDKLTTFGNGVEVAVLNETGGREVLINDKLSAHQAYILALYRHRPELINRMKEIADYYSNKHASAVGTIGEHVMILNTGSIKNVRIGDYTNICGTCRLTNGSINSNVTAPVYIGDGVICDDFIISSGSKVDDGTMLSRCFVGQSCKLGHNYSASDSLFFSNCQGENGEACAI
;
A
#
# COMPACT_ATOMS: atom_id res chain seq x y z
N MET A 1 -1.74 -22.83 -0.50
CA MET A 1 -2.07 -22.09 0.73
C MET A 1 -1.03 -22.54 1.75
N LYS A 2 -0.37 -21.65 2.45
CA LYS A 2 0.67 -22.01 3.42
C LYS A 2 0.01 -22.62 4.65
N ASP A 3 0.55 -23.72 5.18
CA ASP A 3 0.04 -24.33 6.38
C ASP A 3 0.60 -23.62 7.61
N TYR A 4 -0.29 -23.24 8.52
CA TYR A 4 0.04 -22.60 9.79
C TYR A 4 -0.37 -23.50 10.95
N ARG A 5 0.49 -23.59 11.97
CA ARG A 5 0.23 -24.27 13.21
C ARG A 5 0.14 -23.30 14.39
N LYS A 6 -0.45 -23.75 15.48
CA LYS A 6 -0.40 -23.03 16.74
C LYS A 6 1.03 -23.04 17.33
N LEU A 7 1.34 -22.02 18.11
CA LEU A 7 2.55 -22.00 18.94
C LEU A 7 2.53 -23.13 19.97
N THR A 8 3.68 -23.71 20.21
CA THR A 8 3.90 -24.62 21.35
C THR A 8 4.05 -23.82 22.65
N GLU A 9 3.83 -24.47 23.80
CA GLU A 9 4.04 -23.83 25.11
C GLU A 9 5.46 -23.29 25.28
N GLY A 10 6.48 -24.00 24.77
CA GLY A 10 7.88 -23.55 24.80
C GLY A 10 8.12 -22.30 23.98
N GLU A 11 7.54 -22.23 22.78
CA GLU A 11 7.62 -21.03 21.92
C GLU A 11 6.93 -19.82 22.57
N VAL A 12 5.78 -20.02 23.21
CA VAL A 12 5.09 -18.95 23.96
C VAL A 12 5.97 -18.43 25.10
N LEU A 13 6.56 -19.32 25.90
CA LEU A 13 7.46 -18.92 26.99
C LEU A 13 8.70 -18.18 26.46
N GLN A 14 9.27 -18.62 25.35
CA GLN A 14 10.39 -17.93 24.71
C GLN A 14 10.00 -16.53 24.25
N LEU A 15 8.89 -16.37 23.52
CA LEU A 15 8.38 -15.06 23.07
C LEU A 15 8.09 -14.13 24.25
N GLN A 16 7.52 -14.64 25.34
CA GLN A 16 7.30 -13.85 26.56
C GLN A 16 8.63 -13.40 27.19
N SER A 17 9.65 -14.25 27.21
CA SER A 17 10.99 -13.88 27.69
C SER A 17 11.67 -12.81 26.84
N GLN A 18 11.30 -12.72 25.57
CA GLN A 18 11.74 -11.69 24.61
C GLN A 18 10.84 -10.43 24.61
N SER A 19 10.05 -10.26 25.69
CA SER A 19 9.14 -9.14 25.89
C SER A 19 8.04 -9.03 24.82
N CYS A 20 7.62 -10.16 24.25
CA CYS A 20 6.45 -10.22 23.39
C CYS A 20 5.18 -10.42 24.23
N LEU A 21 4.07 -9.83 23.77
CA LEU A 21 2.77 -9.90 24.40
C LEU A 21 1.72 -10.30 23.37
N ALA A 22 0.72 -11.06 23.79
CA ALA A 22 -0.46 -11.32 22.98
C ALA A 22 -1.73 -11.17 23.81
N ASP A 23 -2.80 -10.67 23.20
CA ASP A 23 -4.11 -10.65 23.86
C ASP A 23 -4.61 -12.09 24.08
N ASP A 24 -4.38 -12.97 23.12
CA ASP A 24 -4.57 -14.42 23.22
C ASP A 24 -3.56 -15.13 22.32
N TRP A 25 -2.65 -15.91 22.93
CA TRP A 25 -1.66 -16.71 22.19
C TRP A 25 -2.26 -17.78 21.28
N ALA A 26 -3.49 -18.21 21.55
CA ALA A 26 -4.19 -19.18 20.69
C ALA A 26 -4.52 -18.64 19.28
N ASN A 27 -4.53 -17.31 19.13
CA ASN A 27 -4.78 -16.60 17.87
C ASN A 27 -3.48 -16.24 17.12
N VAL A 28 -2.31 -16.55 17.68
CA VAL A 28 -1.03 -16.40 17.00
C VAL A 28 -0.63 -17.73 16.39
N MET A 29 -0.59 -17.79 15.08
CA MET A 29 -0.24 -18.97 14.31
C MET A 29 1.08 -18.77 13.58
N VAL A 30 1.85 -19.82 13.42
CA VAL A 30 3.17 -19.76 12.81
C VAL A 30 3.33 -20.81 11.72
N ALA A 31 4.15 -20.51 10.72
CA ALA A 31 4.49 -21.46 9.68
C ALA A 31 5.40 -22.57 10.25
N GLU A 32 5.42 -23.72 9.58
CA GLU A 32 6.41 -24.76 9.89
C GLU A 32 7.83 -24.21 9.69
N GLY A 33 8.71 -24.47 10.65
CA GLY A 33 10.07 -23.92 10.66
C GLY A 33 10.22 -22.51 11.27
N PHE A 34 9.14 -21.94 11.82
CA PHE A 34 9.22 -20.66 12.53
C PHE A 34 10.24 -20.72 13.69
N ASN A 35 11.03 -19.65 13.81
CA ASN A 35 12.01 -19.50 14.89
C ASN A 35 11.70 -18.24 15.71
N CYS A 36 11.42 -18.42 17.00
CA CYS A 36 11.12 -17.34 17.93
C CYS A 36 12.30 -16.36 18.14
N GLU A 37 13.55 -16.79 17.87
CA GLU A 37 14.76 -16.00 18.12
C GLU A 37 14.74 -14.60 17.49
N TYR A 38 14.01 -14.46 16.39
CA TYR A 38 13.96 -13.20 15.63
C TYR A 38 12.74 -12.32 15.92
N VAL A 39 12.00 -12.59 17.00
CA VAL A 39 10.80 -11.83 17.37
C VAL A 39 10.94 -11.23 18.77
N HIS A 40 11.08 -9.92 18.88
CA HIS A 40 11.30 -9.20 20.14
C HIS A 40 10.37 -8.02 20.29
N TYR A 41 9.99 -7.68 21.53
CA TYR A 41 9.22 -6.48 21.87
C TYR A 41 7.98 -6.27 21.00
N THR A 42 7.33 -7.37 20.61
CA THR A 42 6.21 -7.33 19.68
C THR A 42 4.90 -7.66 20.39
N ARG A 43 3.86 -6.87 20.12
CA ARG A 43 2.51 -7.12 20.62
C ARG A 43 1.63 -7.67 19.52
N PHE A 44 0.92 -8.76 19.82
CA PHE A 44 -0.04 -9.41 18.93
C PHE A 44 -1.47 -9.23 19.43
N SER A 45 -2.39 -8.93 18.52
CA SER A 45 -3.82 -8.75 18.81
C SER A 45 -4.65 -9.30 17.64
N GLY A 46 -5.81 -9.88 17.93
CA GLY A 46 -6.64 -10.54 16.91
C GLY A 46 -5.93 -11.77 16.32
N GLU A 47 -6.25 -12.10 15.07
CA GLU A 47 -5.61 -13.21 14.35
C GLU A 47 -4.29 -12.77 13.71
N VAL A 48 -3.18 -13.38 14.12
CA VAL A 48 -1.86 -13.10 13.56
C VAL A 48 -1.24 -14.38 13.02
N LYS A 49 -0.71 -14.30 11.79
CA LYS A 49 -0.01 -15.42 11.15
C LYS A 49 1.41 -14.98 10.79
N LEU A 50 2.42 -15.75 11.21
CA LEU A 50 3.82 -15.43 10.99
C LEU A 50 4.49 -16.45 10.09
N GLY A 51 5.23 -15.98 9.11
CA GLY A 51 6.10 -16.78 8.26
C GLY A 51 7.40 -17.22 8.95
N VAL A 52 8.32 -17.74 8.18
CA VAL A 52 9.67 -18.11 8.62
C VAL A 52 10.60 -16.90 8.39
N PHE A 53 11.47 -16.62 9.36
CA PHE A 53 12.45 -15.53 9.27
C PHE A 53 13.86 -16.12 9.21
N ASP A 54 14.42 -16.28 7.99
CA ASP A 54 15.69 -16.96 7.74
C ASP A 54 16.55 -16.24 6.68
N SER A 55 16.39 -14.93 6.54
CA SER A 55 17.19 -14.15 5.61
C SER A 55 17.75 -12.87 6.21
N GLU A 56 18.75 -12.28 5.54
CA GLU A 56 19.36 -11.01 5.89
C GLU A 56 19.10 -9.95 4.82
N PHE A 57 18.75 -8.76 5.25
CA PHE A 57 18.70 -7.56 4.42
C PHE A 57 20.01 -6.80 4.52
N THR A 58 20.52 -6.33 3.37
CA THR A 58 21.68 -5.44 3.35
C THR A 58 21.21 -4.02 3.04
N LEU A 59 21.33 -3.13 4.02
CA LEU A 59 20.94 -1.74 3.91
C LEU A 59 22.08 -0.87 3.33
N PRO A 60 21.79 0.36 2.86
CA PRO A 60 22.80 1.33 2.47
C PRO A 60 23.88 1.49 3.56
N GLY A 61 25.14 1.57 3.15
CA GLY A 61 26.27 1.58 4.09
C GLY A 61 26.76 0.20 4.54
N GLY A 62 26.14 -0.89 4.06
CA GLY A 62 26.58 -2.26 4.33
C GLY A 62 26.10 -2.83 5.67
N ILE A 63 25.14 -2.19 6.32
CA ILE A 63 24.51 -2.71 7.54
C ILE A 63 23.65 -3.91 7.19
N LYS A 64 23.85 -5.01 7.92
CA LYS A 64 23.04 -6.21 7.79
C LYS A 64 21.99 -6.28 8.89
N LYS A 65 20.75 -6.59 8.52
CA LYS A 65 19.65 -6.86 9.44
C LYS A 65 19.03 -8.20 9.11
N HIS A 66 18.89 -9.04 10.12
CA HIS A 66 18.17 -10.30 9.99
C HIS A 66 16.66 -10.04 9.90
N SER A 67 15.95 -10.82 9.07
CA SER A 67 14.48 -10.84 9.04
C SER A 67 13.91 -11.12 10.43
N GLY A 68 12.70 -10.66 10.69
CA GLY A 68 12.07 -10.82 12.01
C GLY A 68 11.23 -9.61 12.40
N LEU A 69 10.71 -9.65 13.62
CA LEU A 69 9.83 -8.61 14.16
C LEU A 69 10.46 -7.96 15.39
N ARG A 70 10.56 -6.65 15.42
CA ARG A 70 11.15 -5.92 16.55
C ARG A 70 10.41 -4.61 16.81
N ASN A 71 9.95 -4.42 18.04
CA ASN A 71 9.27 -3.20 18.46
C ASN A 71 8.09 -2.85 17.53
N ALA A 72 7.10 -3.75 17.45
CA ALA A 72 5.93 -3.62 16.58
C ALA A 72 4.65 -4.07 17.30
N THR A 73 3.52 -3.49 16.91
CA THR A 73 2.19 -3.95 17.31
C THR A 73 1.42 -4.40 16.06
N LEU A 74 0.98 -5.64 16.04
CA LEU A 74 0.29 -6.27 14.92
C LEU A 74 -1.13 -6.67 15.31
N HIS A 75 -2.14 -6.24 14.55
CA HIS A 75 -3.53 -6.57 14.77
C HIS A 75 -4.19 -7.13 13.50
N ASN A 76 -4.63 -8.40 13.53
CA ASN A 76 -5.19 -9.08 12.34
C ASN A 76 -4.23 -9.01 11.13
N VAL A 77 -3.01 -9.48 11.29
CA VAL A 77 -1.97 -9.38 10.26
C VAL A 77 -1.43 -10.76 9.90
N THR A 78 -1.28 -10.99 8.60
CA THR A 78 -0.48 -12.12 8.09
C THR A 78 0.85 -11.57 7.60
N VAL A 79 1.96 -12.11 8.12
CA VAL A 79 3.33 -11.75 7.72
C VAL A 79 3.93 -12.90 6.93
N GLY A 80 4.39 -12.61 5.72
CA GLY A 80 5.08 -13.55 4.82
C GLY A 80 6.45 -13.97 5.34
N ASP A 81 7.13 -14.82 4.57
CA ASP A 81 8.47 -15.26 4.91
C ASP A 81 9.49 -14.13 4.73
N ASN A 82 10.54 -14.22 5.52
CA ASN A 82 11.70 -13.33 5.42
C ASN A 82 11.38 -11.84 5.57
N CYS A 83 10.24 -11.48 6.13
CA CYS A 83 9.94 -10.08 6.39
C CYS A 83 10.79 -9.53 7.53
N CYS A 84 11.16 -8.26 7.44
CA CYS A 84 11.75 -7.49 8.54
C CYS A 84 10.81 -6.33 8.88
N ILE A 85 10.21 -6.34 10.07
CA ILE A 85 9.28 -5.29 10.51
C ILE A 85 9.81 -4.75 11.83
N GLU A 86 10.25 -3.49 11.81
CA GLU A 86 10.90 -2.86 12.96
C GLU A 86 10.39 -1.45 13.24
N ASN A 87 10.34 -1.09 14.51
CA ASN A 87 10.07 0.27 14.96
C ASN A 87 8.78 0.87 14.39
N ILE A 88 7.69 0.13 14.57
CA ILE A 88 6.35 0.62 14.24
C ILE A 88 5.85 1.45 15.41
N GLN A 89 5.65 2.76 15.19
CA GLN A 89 5.36 3.71 16.28
C GLN A 89 3.98 3.49 16.90
N ASN A 90 2.98 3.20 16.07
CA ASN A 90 1.63 2.87 16.52
C ASN A 90 1.34 1.38 16.28
N TYR A 91 0.81 1.01 15.12
CA TYR A 91 0.50 -0.38 14.82
C TYR A 91 0.33 -0.63 13.32
N ILE A 92 0.38 -1.92 12.94
CA ILE A 92 -0.08 -2.43 11.65
C ILE A 92 -1.37 -3.21 11.88
N ALA A 93 -2.44 -2.89 11.14
CA ALA A 93 -3.74 -3.53 11.32
C ALA A 93 -4.43 -3.89 10.01
N ASN A 94 -4.99 -5.13 9.98
CA ASN A 94 -5.81 -5.65 8.88
C ASN A 94 -5.04 -5.70 7.55
N TYR A 95 -3.85 -6.31 7.56
CA TYR A 95 -3.01 -6.46 6.36
C TYR A 95 -2.47 -7.86 6.15
N GLU A 96 -2.35 -8.25 4.89
CA GLU A 96 -1.53 -9.35 4.44
C GLU A 96 -0.24 -8.79 3.83
N ILE A 97 0.92 -9.18 4.39
CA ILE A 97 2.25 -8.72 3.99
C ILE A 97 2.96 -9.85 3.27
N GLY A 98 3.38 -9.60 2.04
CA GLY A 98 4.11 -10.56 1.19
C GLY A 98 5.52 -10.83 1.69
N CYS A 99 6.15 -11.85 1.11
CA CYS A 99 7.49 -12.29 1.49
C CYS A 99 8.57 -11.25 1.17
N ASP A 100 9.72 -11.38 1.85
CA ASP A 100 10.92 -10.55 1.60
C ASP A 100 10.65 -9.03 1.69
N THR A 101 9.68 -8.63 2.50
CA THR A 101 9.26 -7.24 2.68
C THR A 101 9.96 -6.61 3.88
N PHE A 102 10.43 -5.37 3.71
CA PHE A 102 11.14 -4.62 4.73
C PHE A 102 10.36 -3.36 5.13
N ILE A 103 9.93 -3.28 6.39
CA ILE A 103 9.17 -2.15 6.95
C ILE A 103 9.90 -1.64 8.19
N GLU A 104 10.35 -0.40 8.17
CA GLU A 104 11.07 0.19 9.30
C GLU A 104 10.70 1.65 9.52
N ASN A 105 10.55 2.01 10.80
CA ASN A 105 10.29 3.37 11.24
C ASN A 105 9.06 3.98 10.55
N VAL A 106 7.93 3.31 10.73
CA VAL A 106 6.62 3.72 10.18
C VAL A 106 5.68 4.06 11.32
N ASP A 107 4.91 5.14 11.17
CA ASP A 107 3.96 5.53 12.20
C ASP A 107 2.80 4.54 12.27
N ILE A 108 2.01 4.39 11.20
CA ILE A 108 0.83 3.53 11.20
C ILE A 108 0.53 2.97 9.80
N ILE A 109 0.14 1.69 9.74
CA ILE A 109 -0.37 1.04 8.53
C ILE A 109 -1.70 0.37 8.87
N LEU A 110 -2.82 0.82 8.29
CA LEU A 110 -4.10 0.20 8.61
C LEU A 110 -5.12 0.21 7.48
N VAL A 111 -6.00 -0.79 7.49
CA VAL A 111 -7.30 -0.71 6.85
C VAL A 111 -8.36 -0.56 7.95
N ASP A 112 -9.11 0.53 7.93
CA ASP A 112 -10.06 0.88 9.00
C ASP A 112 -11.51 0.47 8.69
N LYS A 113 -11.81 0.15 7.44
CA LYS A 113 -13.16 -0.23 6.98
C LYS A 113 -13.08 -0.96 5.63
N LEU A 114 -14.21 -1.46 5.16
CA LEU A 114 -14.33 -1.91 3.78
C LEU A 114 -13.96 -0.76 2.82
N THR A 115 -12.97 -0.99 1.97
CA THR A 115 -12.44 0.00 1.02
C THR A 115 -12.20 -0.60 -0.35
N THR A 116 -12.30 0.21 -1.39
CA THR A 116 -11.97 -0.14 -2.77
C THR A 116 -10.53 0.24 -3.15
N PHE A 117 -9.75 0.75 -2.19
CA PHE A 117 -8.37 1.18 -2.39
C PHE A 117 -8.24 2.18 -3.56
N GLY A 118 -9.05 3.24 -3.54
CA GLY A 118 -9.06 4.28 -4.57
C GLY A 118 -9.79 3.91 -5.87
N ASN A 119 -10.15 2.64 -6.07
CA ASN A 119 -10.95 2.26 -7.25
C ASN A 119 -12.38 2.78 -7.11
N GLY A 120 -12.91 3.40 -8.16
CA GLY A 120 -14.26 3.99 -8.18
C GLY A 120 -14.32 5.43 -7.65
N VAL A 121 -13.20 6.04 -7.29
CA VAL A 121 -13.16 7.48 -6.97
C VAL A 121 -13.49 8.27 -8.24
N GLU A 122 -14.43 9.22 -8.12
CA GLU A 122 -14.77 10.14 -9.19
C GLU A 122 -13.78 11.30 -9.26
N VAL A 123 -13.22 11.51 -10.45
CA VAL A 123 -12.27 12.58 -10.74
C VAL A 123 -12.90 13.57 -11.72
N ALA A 124 -13.07 14.83 -11.31
CA ALA A 124 -13.72 15.88 -12.11
C ALA A 124 -12.71 16.48 -13.11
N VAL A 125 -12.57 15.85 -14.28
CA VAL A 125 -11.61 16.29 -15.31
C VAL A 125 -12.19 17.36 -16.24
N LEU A 126 -11.34 18.20 -16.81
CA LEU A 126 -11.64 19.23 -17.82
C LEU A 126 -12.62 20.33 -17.35
N ASN A 127 -13.14 20.23 -16.15
CA ASN A 127 -14.04 21.24 -15.59
C ASN A 127 -14.11 21.08 -14.05
N GLU A 128 -13.51 21.99 -13.33
CA GLU A 128 -13.50 21.99 -11.86
C GLU A 128 -14.90 22.02 -11.22
N THR A 129 -15.91 22.51 -11.95
CA THR A 129 -17.30 22.53 -11.48
C THR A 129 -18.04 21.23 -11.73
N GLY A 130 -17.37 20.21 -12.28
CA GLY A 130 -17.92 18.89 -12.54
C GLY A 130 -18.64 18.74 -13.89
N GLY A 131 -19.31 17.60 -14.07
CA GLY A 131 -20.04 17.25 -15.30
C GLY A 131 -19.25 16.40 -16.28
N ARG A 132 -17.98 16.08 -15.97
CA ARG A 132 -17.10 15.22 -16.79
C ARG A 132 -16.32 14.22 -15.94
N GLU A 133 -16.94 13.72 -14.88
CA GLU A 133 -16.32 12.82 -13.94
C GLU A 133 -15.91 11.49 -14.60
N VAL A 134 -14.69 11.08 -14.31
CA VAL A 134 -14.13 9.79 -14.68
C VAL A 134 -13.93 8.97 -13.41
N LEU A 135 -14.45 7.76 -13.38
CA LEU A 135 -14.20 6.80 -12.29
C LEU A 135 -12.82 6.18 -12.50
N ILE A 136 -11.88 6.52 -11.63
CA ILE A 136 -10.53 5.92 -11.71
C ILE A 136 -10.55 4.49 -11.20
N ASN A 137 -9.73 3.65 -11.81
CA ASN A 137 -9.51 2.28 -11.40
C ASN A 137 -8.18 1.75 -11.96
N ASP A 138 -7.72 0.60 -11.44
CA ASP A 138 -6.44 0.00 -11.84
C ASP A 138 -6.33 -0.33 -13.34
N LYS A 139 -7.44 -0.38 -14.05
CA LYS A 139 -7.51 -0.73 -15.49
C LYS A 139 -7.86 0.46 -16.38
N LEU A 140 -7.93 1.66 -15.79
CA LEU A 140 -8.25 2.85 -16.56
C LEU A 140 -7.22 3.12 -17.65
N SER A 141 -7.69 3.28 -18.86
CA SER A 141 -6.88 3.68 -20.02
C SER A 141 -7.24 5.09 -20.50
N ALA A 142 -6.32 5.75 -21.21
CA ALA A 142 -6.56 7.06 -21.79
C ALA A 142 -7.79 7.07 -22.73
N HIS A 143 -8.01 5.98 -23.48
CA HIS A 143 -9.18 5.86 -24.35
C HIS A 143 -10.49 5.81 -23.57
N GLN A 144 -10.53 5.08 -22.46
CA GLN A 144 -11.71 5.03 -21.61
C GLN A 144 -11.99 6.38 -20.96
N ALA A 145 -10.97 7.05 -20.43
CA ALA A 145 -11.09 8.38 -19.86
C ALA A 145 -11.57 9.41 -20.91
N TYR A 146 -11.01 9.37 -22.12
CA TYR A 146 -11.45 10.22 -23.23
C TYR A 146 -12.94 10.04 -23.54
N ILE A 147 -13.41 8.79 -23.65
CA ILE A 147 -14.83 8.52 -23.91
C ILE A 147 -15.70 9.02 -22.75
N LEU A 148 -15.33 8.71 -21.50
CA LEU A 148 -16.07 9.14 -20.32
C LEU A 148 -16.17 10.67 -20.21
N ALA A 149 -15.12 11.40 -20.50
CA ALA A 149 -15.06 12.85 -20.36
C ALA A 149 -15.76 13.59 -21.53
N LEU A 150 -15.66 13.09 -22.79
CA LEU A 150 -16.06 13.85 -23.97
C LEU A 150 -17.32 13.34 -24.68
N TYR A 151 -17.72 12.07 -24.50
CA TYR A 151 -18.90 11.51 -25.17
C TYR A 151 -20.20 11.68 -24.35
N ARG A 152 -20.32 12.76 -23.57
CA ARG A 152 -21.47 13.03 -22.70
C ARG A 152 -22.82 13.11 -23.44
N HIS A 153 -22.81 13.33 -24.74
CA HIS A 153 -23.98 13.27 -25.61
C HIS A 153 -24.47 11.81 -25.86
N ARG A 154 -23.78 10.81 -25.33
CA ARG A 154 -24.14 9.39 -25.38
C ARG A 154 -24.39 8.84 -23.97
N PRO A 155 -25.44 9.25 -23.27
CA PRO A 155 -25.63 8.93 -21.85
C PRO A 155 -25.71 7.43 -21.57
N GLU A 156 -26.28 6.63 -22.45
CA GLU A 156 -26.33 5.16 -22.29
C GLU A 156 -24.96 4.53 -22.29
N LEU A 157 -24.04 4.98 -23.16
CA LEU A 157 -22.66 4.52 -23.20
C LEU A 157 -21.93 4.89 -21.91
N ILE A 158 -22.05 6.15 -21.48
CA ILE A 158 -21.40 6.65 -20.26
C ILE A 158 -21.90 5.89 -19.04
N ASN A 159 -23.21 5.71 -18.90
CA ASN A 159 -23.80 4.96 -17.79
C ASN A 159 -23.28 3.52 -17.77
N ARG A 160 -23.22 2.86 -18.93
CA ARG A 160 -22.71 1.49 -19.02
C ARG A 160 -21.23 1.38 -18.64
N MET A 161 -20.42 2.36 -19.03
CA MET A 161 -19.01 2.40 -18.63
C MET A 161 -18.83 2.64 -17.13
N LYS A 162 -19.65 3.51 -16.53
CA LYS A 162 -19.68 3.73 -15.09
C LYS A 162 -20.09 2.45 -14.34
N GLU A 163 -21.14 1.76 -14.76
CA GLU A 163 -21.56 0.47 -14.18
C GLU A 163 -20.42 -0.59 -14.19
N ILE A 164 -19.65 -0.66 -15.29
CA ILE A 164 -18.50 -1.57 -15.38
C ILE A 164 -17.40 -1.18 -14.40
N ALA A 165 -17.11 0.11 -14.27
CA ALA A 165 -16.12 0.61 -13.32
C ALA A 165 -16.55 0.36 -11.86
N ASP A 166 -17.83 0.59 -11.54
CA ASP A 166 -18.41 0.31 -10.23
C ASP A 166 -18.37 -1.19 -9.90
N TYR A 167 -18.73 -2.03 -10.85
CA TYR A 167 -18.64 -3.49 -10.68
C TYR A 167 -17.20 -3.93 -10.39
N TYR A 168 -16.22 -3.37 -11.13
CA TYR A 168 -14.80 -3.64 -10.92
C TYR A 168 -14.38 -3.21 -9.50
N SER A 169 -14.72 -2.01 -9.11
CA SER A 169 -14.35 -1.44 -7.80
C SER A 169 -14.93 -2.26 -6.65
N ASN A 170 -16.22 -2.59 -6.73
CA ASN A 170 -16.91 -3.39 -5.72
C ASN A 170 -16.32 -4.81 -5.60
N LYS A 171 -15.90 -5.41 -6.71
CA LYS A 171 -15.25 -6.73 -6.71
C LYS A 171 -13.89 -6.73 -5.98
N HIS A 172 -13.21 -5.60 -5.96
CA HIS A 172 -11.91 -5.42 -5.32
C HIS A 172 -12.00 -4.81 -3.91
N ALA A 173 -13.21 -4.52 -3.45
CA ALA A 173 -13.42 -4.02 -2.10
C ALA A 173 -13.02 -5.08 -1.05
N SER A 174 -12.25 -4.67 -0.06
CA SER A 174 -11.81 -5.52 1.05
C SER A 174 -11.67 -4.72 2.34
N ALA A 175 -11.85 -5.39 3.46
CA ALA A 175 -11.49 -4.88 4.80
C ALA A 175 -10.05 -5.27 5.20
N VAL A 176 -9.34 -6.00 4.33
CA VAL A 176 -7.95 -6.40 4.52
C VAL A 176 -7.12 -5.84 3.36
N GLY A 177 -6.08 -5.10 3.69
CA GLY A 177 -5.12 -4.57 2.73
C GLY A 177 -4.06 -5.59 2.36
N THR A 178 -3.36 -5.32 1.26
CA THR A 178 -2.22 -6.16 0.85
C THR A 178 -0.98 -5.29 0.66
N ILE A 179 0.14 -5.77 1.16
CA ILE A 179 1.48 -5.32 0.82
C ILE A 179 2.14 -6.47 0.09
N GLY A 180 2.58 -6.24 -1.13
CA GLY A 180 3.16 -7.25 -2.00
C GLY A 180 4.50 -7.81 -1.52
N GLU A 181 5.14 -8.60 -2.36
CA GLU A 181 6.45 -9.17 -2.09
C GLU A 181 7.57 -8.18 -2.43
N HIS A 182 8.72 -8.29 -1.75
CA HIS A 182 9.91 -7.45 -1.94
C HIS A 182 9.63 -5.94 -1.84
N VAL A 183 8.67 -5.56 -1.01
CA VAL A 183 8.34 -4.16 -0.75
C VAL A 183 9.26 -3.58 0.30
N MET A 184 9.64 -2.33 0.12
CA MET A 184 10.43 -1.57 1.10
C MET A 184 9.64 -0.33 1.55
N ILE A 185 9.40 -0.19 2.87
CA ILE A 185 8.72 0.96 3.46
C ILE A 185 9.59 1.51 4.59
N LEU A 186 10.13 2.70 4.39
CA LEU A 186 11.09 3.32 5.31
C LEU A 186 10.67 4.72 5.73
N ASN A 187 10.83 5.06 7.00
CA ASN A 187 10.67 6.43 7.50
C ASN A 187 9.36 7.10 7.04
N THR A 188 8.27 6.35 7.09
CA THR A 188 6.98 6.76 6.50
C THR A 188 5.98 7.08 7.60
N GLY A 189 5.19 8.11 7.40
CA GLY A 189 4.12 8.48 8.31
C GLY A 189 2.92 7.51 8.22
N SER A 190 1.78 7.99 7.77
CA SER A 190 0.54 7.21 7.76
C SER A 190 0.26 6.55 6.41
N ILE A 191 0.01 5.24 6.42
CA ILE A 191 -0.53 4.48 5.27
C ILE A 191 -1.90 3.93 5.67
N LYS A 192 -2.97 4.43 5.05
CA LYS A 192 -4.33 4.09 5.43
C LYS A 192 -5.18 3.71 4.21
N ASN A 193 -5.78 2.50 4.25
CA ASN A 193 -6.64 2.01 3.15
C ASN A 193 -5.89 1.98 1.79
N VAL A 194 -4.64 1.51 1.78
CA VAL A 194 -3.80 1.46 0.59
C VAL A 194 -3.42 0.03 0.24
N ARG A 195 -3.60 -0.34 -1.01
CA ARG A 195 -3.07 -1.60 -1.56
C ARG A 195 -1.72 -1.33 -2.23
N ILE A 196 -0.69 -2.07 -1.84
CA ILE A 196 0.68 -1.88 -2.29
C ILE A 196 1.11 -3.11 -3.08
N GLY A 197 1.49 -2.92 -4.34
CA GLY A 197 1.99 -3.97 -5.23
C GLY A 197 3.43 -4.35 -4.95
N ASP A 198 3.87 -5.45 -5.58
CA ASP A 198 5.21 -6.01 -5.40
C ASP A 198 6.31 -5.02 -5.81
N TYR A 199 7.48 -5.15 -5.18
CA TYR A 199 8.67 -4.34 -5.49
C TYR A 199 8.46 -2.82 -5.34
N THR A 200 7.43 -2.38 -4.62
CA THR A 200 7.25 -0.95 -4.32
C THR A 200 8.31 -0.49 -3.33
N ASN A 201 8.83 0.70 -3.56
CA ASN A 201 9.72 1.39 -2.62
C ASN A 201 9.04 2.67 -2.13
N ILE A 202 8.78 2.77 -0.83
CA ILE A 202 8.20 3.95 -0.15
C ILE A 202 9.22 4.44 0.88
N CYS A 203 9.70 5.66 0.74
CA CYS A 203 10.73 6.20 1.61
C CYS A 203 10.47 7.66 1.95
N GLY A 204 10.37 8.00 3.23
CA GLY A 204 10.18 9.39 3.68
C GLY A 204 8.81 9.99 3.40
N THR A 205 7.84 9.18 3.01
CA THR A 205 6.49 9.62 2.63
C THR A 205 5.69 10.08 3.85
N CYS A 206 4.99 11.23 3.74
CA CYS A 206 4.19 11.75 4.85
C CYS A 206 2.88 11.00 5.05
N ARG A 207 2.08 10.85 3.98
CA ARG A 207 0.75 10.23 4.09
C ARG A 207 0.26 9.66 2.77
N LEU A 208 -0.27 8.43 2.85
CA LEU A 208 -0.99 7.79 1.75
C LEU A 208 -2.36 7.34 2.26
N THR A 209 -3.44 7.77 1.61
CA THR A 209 -4.81 7.46 2.02
C THR A 209 -5.66 7.04 0.84
N ASN A 210 -6.37 5.93 0.98
CA ASN A 210 -7.32 5.39 0.00
C ASN A 210 -6.75 5.28 -1.42
N GLY A 211 -5.85 4.34 -1.62
CA GLY A 211 -5.17 4.23 -2.92
C GLY A 211 -4.70 2.84 -3.30
N SER A 212 -4.30 2.72 -4.56
CA SER A 212 -3.63 1.54 -5.11
C SER A 212 -2.30 1.92 -5.74
N ILE A 213 -1.27 1.14 -5.42
CA ILE A 213 0.06 1.24 -6.01
C ILE A 213 0.28 -0.04 -6.81
N ASN A 214 0.18 0.05 -8.14
CA ASN A 214 0.24 -1.08 -9.04
C ASN A 214 1.67 -1.34 -9.53
N SER A 215 2.56 -1.66 -8.60
CA SER A 215 3.97 -1.95 -8.84
C SER A 215 4.19 -3.42 -9.19
N ASN A 216 5.31 -3.70 -9.86
CA ASN A 216 5.76 -5.06 -10.17
C ASN A 216 7.28 -5.11 -10.43
N VAL A 217 7.85 -6.31 -10.53
CA VAL A 217 9.30 -6.52 -10.65
C VAL A 217 9.93 -5.85 -11.89
N THR A 218 9.21 -5.76 -13.00
CA THR A 218 9.75 -5.18 -14.25
C THR A 218 9.63 -3.66 -14.30
N ALA A 219 8.73 -3.09 -13.51
CA ALA A 219 8.43 -1.67 -13.47
C ALA A 219 8.03 -1.25 -12.04
N PRO A 220 8.98 -1.23 -11.11
CA PRO A 220 8.71 -0.87 -9.72
C PRO A 220 8.27 0.59 -9.59
N VAL A 221 7.42 0.84 -8.59
CA VAL A 221 6.99 2.20 -8.23
C VAL A 221 7.85 2.71 -7.08
N TYR A 222 8.23 3.98 -7.17
CA TYR A 222 8.90 4.70 -6.10
C TYR A 222 8.04 5.85 -5.59
N ILE A 223 7.85 5.93 -4.27
CA ILE A 223 7.19 7.04 -3.58
C ILE A 223 8.16 7.57 -2.53
N GLY A 224 8.54 8.83 -2.67
CA GLY A 224 9.64 9.41 -1.91
C GLY A 224 9.25 10.42 -0.85
N ASP A 225 10.22 11.27 -0.54
CA ASP A 225 10.18 12.17 0.59
C ASP A 225 9.06 13.20 0.52
N GLY A 226 8.35 13.38 1.64
CA GLY A 226 7.35 14.43 1.81
C GLY A 226 6.05 14.23 1.04
N VAL A 227 5.89 13.14 0.29
CA VAL A 227 4.71 12.88 -0.55
C VAL A 227 3.43 12.75 0.29
N ILE A 228 2.35 13.33 -0.21
CA ILE A 228 0.99 13.22 0.31
C ILE A 228 0.06 12.80 -0.83
N CYS A 229 -0.60 11.66 -0.71
CA CYS A 229 -1.58 11.19 -1.69
C CYS A 229 -2.89 10.80 -1.00
N ASP A 230 -4.00 11.34 -1.48
CA ASP A 230 -5.34 11.01 -1.05
C ASP A 230 -6.21 10.64 -2.28
N ASP A 231 -6.96 9.52 -2.21
CA ASP A 231 -7.84 9.07 -3.29
C ASP A 231 -7.10 8.87 -4.62
N PHE A 232 -6.16 7.93 -4.66
CA PHE A 232 -5.21 7.84 -5.77
C PHE A 232 -5.07 6.43 -6.35
N ILE A 233 -4.63 6.39 -7.61
CA ILE A 233 -4.08 5.19 -8.24
C ILE A 233 -2.74 5.55 -8.88
N ILE A 234 -1.69 4.81 -8.53
CA ILE A 234 -0.36 4.97 -9.13
C ILE A 234 0.00 3.68 -9.85
N SER A 235 0.26 3.78 -11.15
CA SER A 235 0.59 2.66 -12.01
C SER A 235 2.10 2.40 -12.06
N SER A 236 2.45 1.23 -12.58
CA SER A 236 3.82 0.69 -12.61
C SER A 236 4.85 1.61 -13.26
N GLY A 237 6.07 1.55 -12.73
CA GLY A 237 7.22 2.33 -13.21
C GLY A 237 7.17 3.82 -12.89
N SER A 238 6.18 4.28 -12.16
CA SER A 238 6.05 5.70 -11.82
C SER A 238 6.89 6.09 -10.61
N LYS A 239 7.34 7.33 -10.62
CA LYS A 239 8.05 7.96 -9.51
C LYS A 239 7.25 9.17 -9.05
N VAL A 240 6.88 9.19 -7.75
CA VAL A 240 6.24 10.32 -7.08
C VAL A 240 7.11 10.71 -5.90
N ASP A 241 7.66 11.93 -5.89
CA ASP A 241 8.74 12.29 -4.98
C ASP A 241 8.73 13.77 -4.59
N ASP A 242 9.67 14.16 -3.73
CA ASP A 242 10.04 15.54 -3.40
C ASP A 242 8.84 16.43 -3.04
N GLY A 243 8.03 16.01 -2.08
CA GLY A 243 6.92 16.81 -1.56
C GLY A 243 5.70 16.91 -2.48
N THR A 244 5.57 16.02 -3.46
CA THR A 244 4.40 15.98 -4.34
C THR A 244 3.10 15.73 -3.57
N MET A 245 2.05 16.48 -3.89
CA MET A 245 0.72 16.34 -3.30
C MET A 245 -0.32 15.97 -4.36
N LEU A 246 -1.00 14.84 -4.18
CA LEU A 246 -2.03 14.34 -5.08
C LEU A 246 -3.36 14.15 -4.33
N SER A 247 -4.45 14.66 -4.91
CA SER A 247 -5.80 14.45 -4.40
C SER A 247 -6.75 14.07 -5.53
N ARG A 248 -7.40 12.93 -5.44
CA ARG A 248 -8.25 12.37 -6.49
C ARG A 248 -7.54 12.33 -7.85
N CYS A 249 -6.43 11.59 -7.89
CA CYS A 249 -5.59 11.53 -9.08
C CYS A 249 -5.34 10.11 -9.56
N PHE A 250 -5.24 9.97 -10.88
CA PHE A 250 -4.73 8.76 -11.54
C PHE A 250 -3.36 9.07 -12.15
N VAL A 251 -2.35 8.32 -11.73
CA VAL A 251 -0.99 8.39 -12.25
C VAL A 251 -0.72 7.13 -13.05
N GLY A 252 -0.65 7.27 -14.36
CA GLY A 252 -0.41 6.20 -15.32
C GLY A 252 1.03 5.68 -15.28
N GLN A 253 1.35 4.79 -16.20
CA GLN A 253 2.64 4.11 -16.22
C GLN A 253 3.81 5.06 -16.52
N SER A 254 4.93 4.85 -15.82
CA SER A 254 6.20 5.56 -16.05
C SER A 254 6.10 7.09 -15.94
N CYS A 255 5.14 7.60 -15.17
CA CYS A 255 5.05 9.02 -14.88
C CYS A 255 6.08 9.44 -13.83
N LYS A 256 6.50 10.71 -13.90
CA LYS A 256 7.39 11.32 -12.91
C LYS A 256 6.75 12.61 -12.41
N LEU A 257 6.42 12.65 -11.12
CA LEU A 257 5.87 13.81 -10.44
C LEU A 257 6.76 14.13 -9.24
N GLY A 258 7.29 15.36 -9.17
CA GLY A 258 8.25 15.71 -8.14
C GLY A 258 8.41 17.22 -7.96
N HIS A 259 9.37 17.61 -7.11
CA HIS A 259 9.73 19.01 -6.84
C HIS A 259 8.53 19.87 -6.41
N ASN A 260 7.79 19.41 -5.39
CA ASN A 260 6.59 20.06 -4.87
C ASN A 260 5.45 20.24 -5.89
N TYR A 261 5.34 19.32 -6.84
CA TYR A 261 4.21 19.32 -7.76
C TYR A 261 2.91 19.04 -7.01
N SER A 262 1.86 19.81 -7.25
CA SER A 262 0.54 19.56 -6.68
C SER A 262 -0.48 19.24 -7.76
N ALA A 263 -1.36 18.27 -7.51
CA ALA A 263 -2.43 17.94 -8.44
C ALA A 263 -3.72 17.57 -7.71
N SER A 264 -4.83 18.07 -8.25
CA SER A 264 -6.17 17.69 -7.83
C SER A 264 -7.04 17.35 -9.03
N ASP A 265 -7.93 16.38 -8.87
CA ASP A 265 -8.89 15.96 -9.91
C ASP A 265 -8.26 15.73 -11.30
N SER A 266 -7.12 15.03 -11.34
CA SER A 266 -6.27 14.98 -12.52
C SER A 266 -5.88 13.58 -12.93
N LEU A 267 -5.79 13.35 -14.25
CA LEU A 267 -5.40 12.09 -14.86
C LEU A 267 -4.12 12.26 -15.65
N PHE A 268 -3.05 11.66 -15.16
CA PHE A 268 -1.76 11.59 -15.85
C PHE A 268 -1.64 10.24 -16.52
N PHE A 269 -1.65 10.18 -17.85
CA PHE A 269 -1.41 8.94 -18.58
C PHE A 269 0.09 8.71 -18.82
N SER A 270 0.43 7.61 -19.49
CA SER A 270 1.82 7.12 -19.55
C SER A 270 2.86 8.18 -19.94
N ASN A 271 4.00 8.15 -19.23
CA ASN A 271 5.17 9.01 -19.46
C ASN A 271 4.94 10.52 -19.23
N CYS A 272 3.95 10.92 -18.45
CA CYS A 272 3.83 12.33 -18.04
C CYS A 272 4.93 12.71 -17.05
N GLN A 273 5.35 13.97 -17.12
CA GLN A 273 6.28 14.57 -16.17
C GLN A 273 5.70 15.88 -15.65
N GLY A 274 5.72 16.06 -14.33
CA GLY A 274 5.25 17.26 -13.65
C GLY A 274 6.22 17.66 -12.54
N GLU A 275 6.70 18.90 -12.58
CA GLU A 275 7.65 19.44 -11.62
C GLU A 275 7.33 20.92 -11.35
N ASN A 276 7.46 21.36 -10.09
CA ASN A 276 7.33 22.77 -9.68
C ASN A 276 6.06 23.46 -10.21
N GLY A 277 4.94 22.78 -10.21
CA GLY A 277 3.70 23.29 -10.79
C GLY A 277 2.46 22.79 -10.11
N GLU A 278 1.32 23.20 -10.64
CA GLU A 278 0.01 22.79 -10.20
C GLU A 278 -0.82 22.31 -11.38
N ALA A 279 -1.58 21.24 -11.15
CA ALA A 279 -2.59 20.75 -12.07
C ALA A 279 -3.94 20.64 -11.36
N CYS A 280 -4.98 21.15 -11.98
CA CYS A 280 -6.33 21.02 -11.50
C CYS A 280 -7.27 20.64 -12.65
N ALA A 281 -8.05 19.58 -12.48
CA ALA A 281 -9.03 19.09 -13.44
C ALA A 281 -8.44 18.80 -14.86
N ILE A 282 -7.27 18.19 -14.96
CA ILE A 282 -6.67 17.83 -16.27
C ILE A 282 -6.86 16.36 -16.62
#